data_9ce8a6ba640b49714ade730af8f9e3e1
#
_entry.id   9ce8a6ba640b49714ade730af8f9e3e1
#
_cell.length_a   1.000
_cell.length_b   1.000
_cell.length_c   1.000
_cell.angle_alpha   90.00
_cell.angle_beta   90.00
_cell.angle_gamma   90.00
#
_symmetry.space_group_name_H-M   'P 1'
#
loop_
_entity.id
_entity.type
_entity.pdbx_description
1 polymer ?
#
loop_
_entity_poly.entity_id
_entity_poly.type
_entity_poly.pdbx_seq_one_letter_code
_entity_poly.pdbx_strand_id
1 'polypeptide(L)'
;MREVRTIAAFCLLSFAPLCCLGQPVPPTHLSLPQEPTPNLGKLKTKLLAYHDCTAPTCYAPSLNHQADLAIAWLRHRVAQAKPGEKLALVLDIDETSLSNWDQEKADDFGYIGSDWDAWEAKKQAPAIGGTLRVFNEARSHGVAVFFITGRGEAQRTATADNLKAAGYKDWAGLALRGPHPKDESTTTYKSGERRKIVDAGYTIILNIGDQLSDLNGRPQAEYSVKLPNPFYLIP
;
A
#
# COMPACT_ATOMS: atom_id res chain seq x y z
N MET A 1 -36.01 -85.92 35.87
CA MET A 1 -35.39 -86.13 34.58
C MET A 1 -36.16 -85.29 33.56
N ARG A 2 -35.70 -84.11 33.16
CA ARG A 2 -36.16 -83.32 32.05
C ARG A 2 -34.95 -82.63 31.46
N GLU A 3 -34.61 -82.98 30.24
CA GLU A 3 -33.53 -82.41 29.47
C GLU A 3 -33.96 -81.00 28.99
N VAL A 4 -33.06 -80.06 29.17
CA VAL A 4 -33.17 -78.70 28.60
C VAL A 4 -32.33 -78.65 27.36
N ARG A 5 -32.96 -78.55 26.20
CA ARG A 5 -32.27 -78.29 24.91
C ARG A 5 -31.97 -76.77 24.78
N THR A 6 -30.72 -76.44 24.72
CA THR A 6 -30.24 -75.08 24.47
C THR A 6 -30.17 -74.90 22.92
N ILE A 7 -30.93 -73.89 22.41
CA ILE A 7 -30.87 -73.47 21.01
C ILE A 7 -29.81 -72.38 20.90
N ALA A 8 -28.74 -72.66 20.19
CA ALA A 8 -27.71 -71.69 19.85
C ALA A 8 -28.16 -70.89 18.61
N ALA A 9 -28.41 -69.58 18.80
CA ALA A 9 -28.66 -68.66 17.69
C ALA A 9 -27.33 -68.21 17.08
N PHE A 10 -27.09 -68.56 15.82
CA PHE A 10 -25.96 -68.08 15.02
C PHE A 10 -26.31 -66.68 14.47
N CYS A 11 -25.69 -65.62 15.03
CA CYS A 11 -25.67 -64.28 14.41
C CYS A 11 -24.64 -64.23 13.31
N LEU A 12 -25.11 -64.21 12.05
CA LEU A 12 -24.27 -63.91 10.88
C LEU A 12 -23.97 -62.41 10.85
N LEU A 13 -22.77 -62.03 11.31
CA LEU A 13 -22.20 -60.71 11.10
C LEU A 13 -21.67 -60.63 9.65
N SER A 14 -22.41 -59.93 8.78
CA SER A 14 -21.94 -59.56 7.46
C SER A 14 -20.89 -58.45 7.57
N PHE A 15 -19.63 -58.83 7.38
CA PHE A 15 -18.55 -57.85 7.17
C PHE A 15 -18.65 -57.27 5.77
N ALA A 16 -19.08 -56.01 5.63
CA ALA A 16 -18.87 -55.27 4.41
C ALA A 16 -17.37 -54.91 4.31
N PRO A 17 -16.74 -55.08 3.15
CA PRO A 17 -15.35 -54.65 2.99
C PRO A 17 -15.33 -53.12 2.98
N LEU A 18 -14.67 -52.53 3.97
CA LEU A 18 -14.30 -51.14 3.97
C LEU A 18 -13.30 -50.91 2.83
N CYS A 19 -13.80 -50.34 1.72
CA CYS A 19 -12.94 -49.86 0.63
C CYS A 19 -12.09 -48.74 1.18
N CYS A 20 -10.90 -49.04 1.69
CA CYS A 20 -9.85 -48.03 1.89
C CYS A 20 -9.50 -47.47 0.51
N LEU A 21 -10.07 -46.31 0.20
CA LEU A 21 -9.55 -45.45 -0.86
C LEU A 21 -8.11 -45.10 -0.45
N GLY A 22 -7.16 -45.82 -1.01
CA GLY A 22 -5.73 -45.60 -0.78
C GLY A 22 -5.41 -44.14 -1.14
N GLN A 23 -4.91 -43.42 -0.17
CA GLN A 23 -4.35 -42.09 -0.46
C GLN A 23 -3.23 -42.29 -1.49
N PRO A 24 -3.13 -41.35 -2.48
CA PRO A 24 -2.04 -41.46 -3.46
C PRO A 24 -0.72 -41.42 -2.71
N VAL A 25 0.00 -42.56 -2.78
CA VAL A 25 1.36 -42.66 -2.24
C VAL A 25 2.23 -41.73 -3.07
N PRO A 26 2.92 -40.75 -2.49
CA PRO A 26 3.82 -39.89 -3.24
C PRO A 26 4.91 -40.72 -3.90
N PRO A 27 5.38 -40.37 -5.09
CA PRO A 27 6.42 -41.15 -5.79
C PRO A 27 7.66 -41.27 -4.91
N THR A 28 8.16 -42.48 -4.75
CA THR A 28 9.27 -42.87 -3.84
C THR A 28 10.64 -42.26 -4.20
N HIS A 29 10.71 -41.42 -5.28
CA HIS A 29 11.95 -40.81 -5.78
C HIS A 29 11.80 -39.35 -6.10
N LEU A 30 10.93 -38.62 -5.39
CA LEU A 30 10.81 -37.18 -5.58
C LEU A 30 11.94 -36.48 -4.80
N SER A 31 12.95 -35.98 -5.53
CA SER A 31 13.94 -35.05 -4.97
C SER A 31 13.37 -33.63 -5.07
N LEU A 32 13.18 -32.98 -3.93
CA LEU A 32 12.78 -31.60 -3.87
C LEU A 32 14.04 -30.73 -3.74
N PRO A 33 14.27 -29.77 -4.68
CA PRO A 33 15.36 -28.82 -4.52
C PRO A 33 15.09 -27.90 -3.32
N GLN A 34 16.14 -27.46 -2.66
CA GLN A 34 16.03 -26.33 -1.74
C GLN A 34 15.81 -25.06 -2.56
N GLU A 35 14.66 -24.43 -2.38
CA GLU A 35 14.35 -23.14 -3.00
C GLU A 35 14.62 -22.02 -1.97
N PRO A 36 15.78 -21.33 -2.04
CA PRO A 36 16.13 -20.28 -1.08
C PRO A 36 15.24 -19.05 -1.24
N THR A 37 14.61 -18.88 -2.41
CA THR A 37 13.72 -17.77 -2.72
C THR A 37 12.27 -18.28 -2.80
N PRO A 38 11.30 -17.58 -2.17
CA PRO A 38 9.90 -17.96 -2.28
C PRO A 38 9.41 -17.94 -3.74
N ASN A 39 8.57 -18.90 -4.10
CA ASN A 39 7.94 -18.95 -5.41
C ASN A 39 7.10 -17.67 -5.65
N LEU A 40 7.28 -17.02 -6.81
CA LEU A 40 6.64 -15.76 -7.16
C LEU A 40 5.11 -15.85 -7.11
N GLY A 41 4.50 -16.92 -7.61
CA GLY A 41 3.04 -17.12 -7.56
C GLY A 41 2.51 -17.18 -6.12
N LYS A 42 3.27 -17.86 -5.21
CA LYS A 42 2.92 -17.88 -3.78
C LYS A 42 3.05 -16.49 -3.13
N LEU A 43 4.03 -15.68 -3.57
CA LEU A 43 4.16 -14.29 -3.11
C LEU A 43 2.97 -13.44 -3.56
N LYS A 44 2.59 -13.51 -4.84
CA LYS A 44 1.41 -12.81 -5.36
C LYS A 44 0.14 -13.18 -4.62
N THR A 45 -0.09 -14.47 -4.33
CA THR A 45 -1.22 -14.91 -3.50
C THR A 45 -1.19 -14.28 -2.10
N LYS A 46 -0.01 -14.13 -1.49
CA LYS A 46 0.13 -13.46 -0.20
C LYS A 46 -0.16 -11.95 -0.29
N LEU A 47 0.24 -11.29 -1.38
CA LEU A 47 -0.06 -9.86 -1.59
C LEU A 47 -1.56 -9.63 -1.70
N LEU A 48 -2.28 -10.44 -2.48
CA LEU A 48 -3.74 -10.40 -2.58
C LEU A 48 -4.39 -10.60 -1.20
N ALA A 49 -3.99 -11.64 -0.48
CA ALA A 49 -4.53 -11.92 0.85
C ALA A 49 -4.24 -10.79 1.86
N TYR A 50 -3.05 -10.18 1.80
CA TYR A 50 -2.68 -9.04 2.65
C TYR A 50 -3.53 -7.79 2.36
N HIS A 51 -3.80 -7.52 1.07
CA HIS A 51 -4.65 -6.40 0.68
C HIS A 51 -6.11 -6.61 1.11
N ASP A 52 -6.66 -7.80 0.87
CA ASP A 52 -8.10 -8.07 1.01
C ASP A 52 -8.54 -8.43 2.44
N CYS A 53 -7.61 -8.71 3.34
CA CYS A 53 -7.94 -9.04 4.72
C CYS A 53 -8.25 -7.80 5.58
N THR A 54 -8.88 -8.03 6.76
CA THR A 54 -9.35 -6.97 7.67
C THR A 54 -8.69 -6.99 9.05
N ALA A 55 -7.76 -7.91 9.31
CA ALA A 55 -7.03 -7.97 10.58
C ALA A 55 -6.16 -6.71 10.77
N PRO A 56 -5.78 -6.33 12.00
CA PRO A 56 -4.98 -5.12 12.26
C PRO A 56 -3.67 -5.02 11.47
N THR A 57 -3.11 -6.16 11.07
CA THR A 57 -1.86 -6.25 10.28
C THR A 57 -2.10 -6.25 8.77
N CYS A 58 -3.34 -6.19 8.30
CA CYS A 58 -3.67 -6.12 6.89
C CYS A 58 -3.41 -4.74 6.29
N TYR A 59 -3.43 -4.63 4.95
CA TYR A 59 -3.03 -3.41 4.24
C TYR A 59 -3.82 -2.18 4.67
N ALA A 60 -5.14 -2.17 4.51
CA ALA A 60 -5.95 -1.00 4.85
C ALA A 60 -5.93 -0.63 6.36
N PRO A 61 -6.02 -1.56 7.33
CA PRO A 61 -5.79 -1.26 8.73
C PRO A 61 -4.40 -0.69 9.03
N SER A 62 -3.34 -1.20 8.39
CA SER A 62 -1.98 -0.69 8.55
C SER A 62 -1.83 0.74 8.03
N LEU A 63 -2.43 1.07 6.87
CA LEU A 63 -2.50 2.44 6.34
C LEU A 63 -3.22 3.37 7.33
N ASN A 64 -4.35 2.93 7.87
CA ASN A 64 -5.12 3.72 8.85
C ASN A 64 -4.33 3.96 10.13
N HIS A 65 -3.59 2.97 10.63
CA HIS A 65 -2.74 3.14 11.81
C HIS A 65 -1.64 4.20 11.57
N GLN A 66 -0.98 4.18 10.40
CA GLN A 66 0.01 5.20 10.05
C GLN A 66 -0.62 6.60 9.94
N ALA A 67 -1.84 6.69 9.40
CA ALA A 67 -2.58 7.95 9.34
C ALA A 67 -2.93 8.49 10.75
N ASP A 68 -3.29 7.61 11.69
CA ASP A 68 -3.58 8.03 13.07
C ASP A 68 -2.33 8.59 13.76
N LEU A 69 -1.14 7.98 13.56
CA LEU A 69 0.13 8.51 14.04
C LEU A 69 0.46 9.87 13.40
N ALA A 70 0.24 10.00 12.10
CA ALA A 70 0.44 11.25 11.36
C ALA A 70 -0.46 12.37 11.89
N ILE A 71 -1.74 12.09 12.14
CA ILE A 71 -2.71 13.06 12.70
C ILE A 71 -2.31 13.48 14.12
N ALA A 72 -1.91 12.52 14.96
CA ALA A 72 -1.47 12.82 16.31
C ALA A 72 -0.24 13.76 16.32
N TRP A 73 0.76 13.48 15.48
CA TRP A 73 1.91 14.37 15.31
C TRP A 73 1.51 15.75 14.79
N LEU A 74 0.68 15.81 13.74
CA LEU A 74 0.22 17.06 13.13
C LEU A 74 -0.45 17.97 14.16
N ARG A 75 -1.40 17.43 14.93
CA ARG A 75 -2.10 18.17 16.00
C ARG A 75 -1.13 18.69 17.07
N HIS A 76 -0.22 17.83 17.49
CA HIS A 76 0.81 18.19 18.48
C HIS A 76 1.67 19.36 17.96
N ARG A 77 2.16 19.26 16.72
CA ARG A 77 3.06 20.28 16.14
C ARG A 77 2.34 21.59 15.84
N VAL A 78 1.11 21.53 15.36
CA VAL A 78 0.29 22.74 15.11
C VAL A 78 0.04 23.51 16.41
N ALA A 79 -0.21 22.83 17.52
CA ALA A 79 -0.40 23.47 18.82
C ALA A 79 0.86 24.22 19.32
N GLN A 80 2.04 23.91 18.76
CA GLN A 80 3.33 24.56 19.07
C GLN A 80 3.77 25.58 18.02
N ALA A 81 2.89 25.88 17.03
CA ALA A 81 3.23 26.80 15.96
C ALA A 81 3.48 28.21 16.47
N LYS A 82 4.53 28.85 15.97
CA LYS A 82 4.85 30.23 16.30
C LYS A 82 3.97 31.18 15.46
N PRO A 83 3.66 32.38 15.96
CA PRO A 83 2.96 33.37 15.18
C PRO A 83 3.65 33.63 13.82
N GLY A 84 2.89 33.54 12.73
CA GLY A 84 3.41 33.73 11.37
C GLY A 84 4.19 32.56 10.77
N GLU A 85 4.36 31.44 11.48
CA GLU A 85 5.00 30.24 10.94
C GLU A 85 4.14 29.58 9.87
N LYS A 86 4.72 29.37 8.68
CA LYS A 86 4.06 28.69 7.57
C LYS A 86 4.35 27.19 7.64
N LEU A 87 3.36 26.41 8.05
CA LEU A 87 3.47 24.96 8.17
C LEU A 87 3.09 24.25 6.88
N ALA A 88 3.79 23.17 6.53
CA ALA A 88 3.52 22.37 5.35
C ALA A 88 3.45 20.87 5.66
N LEU A 89 2.52 20.20 4.99
CA LEU A 89 2.43 18.75 4.81
C LEU A 89 2.86 18.43 3.38
N VAL A 90 3.73 17.45 3.21
CA VAL A 90 4.09 16.89 1.90
C VAL A 90 3.50 15.49 1.79
N LEU A 91 2.85 15.22 0.66
CA LEU A 91 2.26 13.93 0.33
C LEU A 91 2.78 13.45 -1.02
N ASP A 92 3.16 12.18 -1.09
CA ASP A 92 3.25 11.47 -2.36
C ASP A 92 1.85 11.10 -2.88
N ILE A 93 1.73 10.63 -4.12
CA ILE A 93 0.44 10.32 -4.75
C ILE A 93 0.20 8.81 -4.83
N ASP A 94 1.04 8.06 -5.56
CA ASP A 94 0.80 6.66 -5.88
C ASP A 94 1.02 5.79 -4.64
N GLU A 95 0.05 4.94 -4.30
CA GLU A 95 -0.03 4.13 -3.07
C GLU A 95 0.14 4.92 -1.76
N THR A 96 0.08 6.26 -1.88
CA THR A 96 0.09 7.17 -0.74
C THR A 96 -1.22 7.93 -0.61
N SER A 97 -1.59 8.73 -1.60
CA SER A 97 -2.83 9.51 -1.64
C SER A 97 -3.90 8.84 -2.49
N LEU A 98 -3.51 8.22 -3.58
CA LEU A 98 -4.37 7.45 -4.49
C LEU A 98 -3.92 5.99 -4.50
N SER A 99 -4.90 5.08 -4.61
CA SER A 99 -4.61 3.65 -4.75
C SER A 99 -4.69 3.23 -6.21
N ASN A 100 -3.63 2.61 -6.70
CA ASN A 100 -3.57 2.01 -8.02
C ASN A 100 -3.79 0.48 -7.97
N TRP A 101 -4.36 -0.04 -6.90
CA TRP A 101 -4.53 -1.46 -6.67
C TRP A 101 -5.16 -2.22 -7.84
N ASP A 102 -6.13 -1.62 -8.53
CA ASP A 102 -6.76 -2.28 -9.67
C ASP A 102 -5.82 -2.42 -10.85
N GLN A 103 -4.95 -1.44 -11.08
CA GLN A 103 -3.91 -1.51 -12.11
C GLN A 103 -2.78 -2.46 -11.71
N GLU A 104 -2.35 -2.43 -10.44
CA GLU A 104 -1.36 -3.38 -9.92
C GLU A 104 -1.76 -4.84 -10.15
N LYS A 105 -3.04 -5.15 -9.87
CA LYS A 105 -3.60 -6.48 -10.15
C LYS A 105 -3.68 -6.80 -11.64
N ALA A 106 -4.10 -5.83 -12.45
CA ALA A 106 -4.26 -6.03 -13.89
C ALA A 106 -2.92 -6.35 -14.57
N ASP A 107 -1.84 -5.73 -14.12
CA ASP A 107 -0.48 -5.94 -14.62
C ASP A 107 0.25 -7.09 -13.90
N ASP A 108 -0.48 -7.87 -13.09
CA ASP A 108 0.06 -9.01 -12.34
C ASP A 108 1.29 -8.61 -11.49
N PHE A 109 1.26 -7.42 -10.86
CA PHE A 109 2.34 -6.78 -10.10
C PHE A 109 3.59 -6.49 -10.95
N GLY A 110 3.43 -6.32 -12.25
CA GLY A 110 4.46 -5.84 -13.17
C GLY A 110 4.29 -4.35 -13.46
N TYR A 111 5.23 -3.79 -14.23
CA TYR A 111 5.15 -2.42 -14.71
C TYR A 111 5.17 -2.40 -16.24
N ILE A 112 4.05 -1.97 -16.83
CA ILE A 112 3.91 -1.75 -18.27
C ILE A 112 3.56 -0.27 -18.48
N GLY A 113 4.52 0.52 -18.93
CA GLY A 113 4.39 1.98 -19.00
C GLY A 113 3.16 2.47 -19.75
N SER A 114 2.82 1.83 -20.90
CA SER A 114 1.61 2.18 -21.66
C SER A 114 0.31 1.95 -20.89
N ASP A 115 0.26 0.92 -20.07
CA ASP A 115 -0.94 0.55 -19.32
C ASP A 115 -1.12 1.47 -18.11
N TRP A 116 0.00 1.86 -17.48
CA TRP A 116 0.02 2.89 -16.44
C TRP A 116 -0.42 4.26 -16.97
N ASP A 117 0.11 4.71 -18.12
CA ASP A 117 -0.33 5.95 -18.77
C ASP A 117 -1.85 5.91 -19.06
N ALA A 118 -2.35 4.78 -19.56
CA ALA A 118 -3.78 4.59 -19.81
C ALA A 118 -4.63 4.58 -18.53
N TRP A 119 -4.12 3.99 -17.44
CA TRP A 119 -4.77 3.99 -16.14
C TRP A 119 -4.88 5.41 -15.56
N GLU A 120 -3.77 6.14 -15.50
CA GLU A 120 -3.74 7.51 -15.00
C GLU A 120 -4.68 8.43 -15.79
N ALA A 121 -4.76 8.24 -17.11
CA ALA A 121 -5.67 8.99 -17.97
C ALA A 121 -7.16 8.74 -17.66
N LYS A 122 -7.53 7.58 -17.08
CA LYS A 122 -8.90 7.29 -16.63
C LYS A 122 -9.33 8.13 -15.43
N LYS A 123 -8.39 8.63 -14.62
CA LYS A 123 -8.67 9.47 -13.43
C LYS A 123 -9.59 8.79 -12.40
N GLN A 124 -9.44 7.47 -12.22
CA GLN A 124 -10.35 6.63 -11.43
C GLN A 124 -9.73 6.05 -10.16
N ALA A 125 -8.45 6.32 -9.91
CA ALA A 125 -7.79 5.86 -8.71
C ALA A 125 -8.48 6.44 -7.46
N PRO A 126 -9.01 5.59 -6.55
CA PRO A 126 -9.68 6.05 -5.35
C PRO A 126 -8.70 6.62 -4.32
N ALA A 127 -9.21 7.45 -3.41
CA ALA A 127 -8.40 7.93 -2.30
C ALA A 127 -8.02 6.80 -1.35
N ILE A 128 -6.78 6.82 -0.86
CA ILE A 128 -6.39 6.11 0.35
C ILE A 128 -6.98 6.86 1.55
N GLY A 129 -8.04 6.29 2.14
CA GLY A 129 -8.87 6.96 3.16
C GLY A 129 -8.09 7.49 4.35
N GLY A 130 -7.05 6.78 4.81
CA GLY A 130 -6.17 7.24 5.88
C GLY A 130 -5.47 8.55 5.51
N THR A 131 -4.87 8.62 4.34
CA THR A 131 -4.16 9.82 3.86
C THR A 131 -5.13 10.98 3.61
N LEU A 132 -6.33 10.70 3.09
CA LEU A 132 -7.35 11.74 2.92
C LEU A 132 -7.78 12.35 4.28
N ARG A 133 -7.84 11.54 5.35
CA ARG A 133 -8.09 12.05 6.71
C ARG A 133 -6.96 12.98 7.17
N VAL A 134 -5.69 12.62 6.94
CA VAL A 134 -4.53 13.46 7.27
C VAL A 134 -4.57 14.78 6.49
N PHE A 135 -4.88 14.71 5.19
CA PHE A 135 -5.05 15.89 4.34
C PHE A 135 -6.10 16.85 4.88
N ASN A 136 -7.29 16.34 5.20
CA ASN A 136 -8.39 17.15 5.73
C ASN A 136 -8.04 17.75 7.09
N GLU A 137 -7.38 16.98 7.97
CA GLU A 137 -6.90 17.48 9.26
C GLU A 137 -5.89 18.64 9.07
N ALA A 138 -4.90 18.46 8.20
CA ALA A 138 -3.93 19.51 7.89
C ALA A 138 -4.60 20.79 7.39
N ARG A 139 -5.55 20.65 6.46
CA ARG A 139 -6.31 21.77 5.90
C ARG A 139 -7.15 22.48 6.95
N SER A 140 -7.81 21.76 7.86
CA SER A 140 -8.62 22.37 8.92
C SER A 140 -7.81 23.21 9.89
N HIS A 141 -6.51 22.93 10.01
CA HIS A 141 -5.55 23.68 10.83
C HIS A 141 -4.74 24.74 10.05
N GLY A 142 -5.07 25.00 8.78
CA GLY A 142 -4.37 25.99 7.97
C GLY A 142 -2.95 25.54 7.53
N VAL A 143 -2.62 24.27 7.65
CA VAL A 143 -1.37 23.70 7.15
C VAL A 143 -1.44 23.59 5.62
N ALA A 144 -0.47 24.14 4.92
CA ALA A 144 -0.39 24.06 3.46
C ALA A 144 -0.04 22.63 3.03
N VAL A 145 -0.76 22.08 2.04
CA VAL A 145 -0.48 20.73 1.56
C VAL A 145 0.13 20.78 0.17
N PHE A 146 1.24 20.08 -0.01
CA PHE A 146 1.96 19.94 -1.27
C PHE A 146 2.00 18.46 -1.68
N PHE A 147 1.69 18.19 -2.94
CA PHE A 147 1.90 16.89 -3.54
C PHE A 147 3.21 16.88 -4.33
N ILE A 148 4.01 15.81 -4.17
CA ILE A 148 5.23 15.57 -4.93
C ILE A 148 5.19 14.13 -5.44
N THR A 149 5.06 13.94 -6.76
CA THR A 149 4.90 12.63 -7.39
C THR A 149 5.95 12.34 -8.44
N GLY A 150 6.25 11.04 -8.64
CA GLY A 150 7.06 10.57 -9.76
C GLY A 150 6.37 10.62 -11.12
N ARG A 151 5.04 10.84 -11.16
CA ARG A 151 4.29 10.97 -12.41
C ARG A 151 4.87 12.06 -13.31
N GLY A 152 4.83 11.83 -14.61
CA GLY A 152 5.35 12.76 -15.60
C GLY A 152 4.53 14.05 -15.71
N GLU A 153 5.17 15.15 -16.08
CA GLU A 153 4.51 16.46 -16.25
C GLU A 153 3.36 16.42 -17.25
N ALA A 154 3.44 15.55 -18.28
CA ALA A 154 2.35 15.36 -19.24
C ALA A 154 1.04 14.87 -18.61
N GLN A 155 1.10 14.26 -17.44
CA GLN A 155 -0.05 13.71 -16.71
C GLN A 155 -0.65 14.70 -15.69
N ARG A 156 -0.16 15.95 -15.63
CA ARG A 156 -0.58 16.96 -14.65
C ARG A 156 -2.09 17.14 -14.57
N THR A 157 -2.75 17.32 -15.70
CA THR A 157 -4.21 17.52 -15.73
C THR A 157 -4.95 16.29 -15.23
N ALA A 158 -4.57 15.10 -15.71
CA ALA A 158 -5.21 13.86 -15.28
C ALA A 158 -5.02 13.61 -13.78
N THR A 159 -3.81 13.83 -13.27
CA THR A 159 -3.47 13.69 -11.85
C THR A 159 -4.26 14.66 -10.99
N ALA A 160 -4.31 15.96 -11.37
CA ALA A 160 -5.06 16.97 -10.62
C ALA A 160 -6.56 16.69 -10.59
N ASP A 161 -7.14 16.25 -11.72
CA ASP A 161 -8.56 15.91 -11.80
C ASP A 161 -8.87 14.67 -10.95
N ASN A 162 -8.00 13.65 -10.96
CA ASN A 162 -8.19 12.46 -10.12
C ASN A 162 -8.10 12.80 -8.63
N LEU A 163 -7.12 13.60 -8.20
CA LEU A 163 -7.02 14.08 -6.82
C LEU A 163 -8.31 14.81 -6.38
N LYS A 164 -8.85 15.70 -7.23
CA LYS A 164 -10.10 16.39 -6.94
C LYS A 164 -11.29 15.43 -6.82
N ALA A 165 -11.41 14.48 -7.74
CA ALA A 165 -12.46 13.47 -7.74
C ALA A 165 -12.37 12.58 -6.49
N ALA A 166 -11.15 12.25 -6.04
CA ALA A 166 -10.86 11.48 -4.84
C ALA A 166 -11.07 12.27 -3.52
N GLY A 167 -11.37 13.58 -3.59
CA GLY A 167 -11.71 14.39 -2.42
C GLY A 167 -10.62 15.34 -1.93
N TYR A 168 -9.44 15.32 -2.54
CA TYR A 168 -8.40 16.30 -2.25
C TYR A 168 -8.73 17.64 -2.93
N LYS A 169 -8.84 18.72 -2.18
CA LYS A 169 -9.19 20.04 -2.69
C LYS A 169 -8.31 21.12 -2.06
N ASP A 170 -8.06 22.19 -2.81
CA ASP A 170 -7.36 23.39 -2.30
C ASP A 170 -5.97 23.11 -1.73
N TRP A 171 -5.17 22.25 -2.37
CA TRP A 171 -3.77 22.08 -2.04
C TRP A 171 -2.93 23.29 -2.46
N ALA A 172 -1.78 23.47 -1.81
CA ALA A 172 -0.90 24.63 -2.05
C ALA A 172 0.03 24.43 -3.27
N GLY A 173 0.38 23.16 -3.59
CA GLY A 173 1.24 22.86 -4.73
C GLY A 173 1.13 21.42 -5.18
N LEU A 174 1.43 21.20 -6.47
CA LEU A 174 1.49 19.88 -7.10
C LEU A 174 2.72 19.83 -7.99
N ALA A 175 3.73 19.06 -7.60
CA ALA A 175 4.97 18.86 -8.34
C ALA A 175 4.94 17.49 -9.04
N LEU A 176 5.05 17.50 -10.37
CA LEU A 176 5.24 16.33 -11.20
C LEU A 176 6.64 16.35 -11.79
N ARG A 177 7.15 15.14 -12.13
CA ARG A 177 8.50 15.01 -12.66
C ARG A 177 8.56 15.49 -14.10
N GLY A 178 9.26 16.60 -14.32
CA GLY A 178 9.57 17.11 -15.66
C GLY A 178 10.66 16.30 -16.36
N PRO A 179 11.09 16.72 -17.54
CA PRO A 179 12.30 16.20 -18.18
C PRO A 179 13.48 16.27 -17.21
N HIS A 180 14.22 15.17 -17.06
CA HIS A 180 15.30 15.04 -16.10
C HIS A 180 16.46 14.20 -16.66
N PRO A 181 17.69 14.33 -16.13
CA PRO A 181 18.79 13.45 -16.46
C PRO A 181 18.44 11.98 -16.14
N LYS A 182 18.91 11.05 -16.98
CA LYS A 182 18.59 9.61 -16.82
C LYS A 182 19.08 9.02 -15.50
N ASP A 183 20.13 9.59 -14.91
CA ASP A 183 20.77 9.20 -13.65
C ASP A 183 20.20 9.94 -12.44
N GLU A 184 19.25 10.84 -12.60
CA GLU A 184 18.60 11.50 -11.47
C GLU A 184 17.72 10.52 -10.72
N SER A 185 18.09 10.21 -9.47
CA SER A 185 17.29 9.36 -8.60
C SER A 185 15.98 10.03 -8.17
N THR A 186 14.96 9.21 -7.88
CA THR A 186 13.69 9.69 -7.31
C THR A 186 13.91 10.46 -6.01
N THR A 187 14.85 10.03 -5.17
CA THR A 187 15.23 10.73 -3.94
C THR A 187 15.76 12.14 -4.24
N THR A 188 16.63 12.29 -5.25
CA THR A 188 17.17 13.60 -5.63
C THR A 188 16.05 14.54 -6.10
N TYR A 189 15.20 14.08 -6.99
CA TYR A 189 14.05 14.84 -7.46
C TYR A 189 13.14 15.27 -6.31
N LYS A 190 12.64 14.32 -5.49
CA LYS A 190 11.67 14.62 -4.43
C LYS A 190 12.27 15.50 -3.33
N SER A 191 13.53 15.33 -2.97
CA SER A 191 14.20 16.23 -2.02
C SER A 191 14.42 17.63 -2.60
N GLY A 192 14.68 17.74 -3.91
CA GLY A 192 14.72 19.03 -4.62
C GLY A 192 13.40 19.79 -4.55
N GLU A 193 12.27 19.10 -4.76
CA GLU A 193 10.95 19.72 -4.63
C GLU A 193 10.65 20.14 -3.18
N ARG A 194 11.03 19.33 -2.18
CA ARG A 194 10.93 19.76 -0.77
C ARG A 194 11.78 20.98 -0.47
N ARG A 195 12.98 21.12 -1.10
CA ARG A 195 13.82 22.31 -0.97
C ARG A 195 13.08 23.56 -1.43
N LYS A 196 12.38 23.51 -2.57
CA LYS A 196 11.59 24.66 -3.08
C LYS A 196 10.52 25.10 -2.07
N ILE A 197 9.86 24.16 -1.38
CA ILE A 197 8.87 24.43 -0.34
C ILE A 197 9.52 25.17 0.84
N VAL A 198 10.69 24.70 1.31
CA VAL A 198 11.44 25.33 2.40
C VAL A 198 11.92 26.72 1.99
N ASP A 199 12.45 26.90 0.78
CA ASP A 199 12.93 28.16 0.25
C ASP A 199 11.80 29.20 0.08
N ALA A 200 10.54 28.71 -0.09
CA ALA A 200 9.33 29.57 -0.06
C ALA A 200 8.89 29.94 1.37
N GLY A 201 9.67 29.58 2.39
CA GLY A 201 9.48 29.94 3.79
C GLY A 201 8.55 28.99 4.57
N TYR A 202 8.29 27.80 4.08
CA TYR A 202 7.49 26.80 4.81
C TYR A 202 8.38 25.89 5.67
N THR A 203 7.88 25.54 6.83
CA THR A 203 8.40 24.43 7.64
C THR A 203 7.67 23.16 7.30
N ILE A 204 8.33 22.17 6.73
CA ILE A 204 7.72 20.86 6.44
C ILE A 204 7.62 20.08 7.75
N ILE A 205 6.44 20.10 8.37
CA ILE A 205 6.21 19.44 9.67
C ILE A 205 5.91 17.95 9.51
N LEU A 206 5.43 17.55 8.34
CA LEU A 206 5.05 16.14 8.08
C LEU A 206 5.27 15.82 6.60
N ASN A 207 5.84 14.65 6.33
CA ASN A 207 6.00 14.08 4.99
C ASN A 207 5.53 12.62 4.98
N ILE A 208 4.65 12.26 4.06
CA ILE A 208 4.08 10.91 3.94
C ILE A 208 4.34 10.36 2.55
N GLY A 209 4.85 9.14 2.48
CA GLY A 209 5.09 8.41 1.24
C GLY A 209 5.16 6.92 1.48
N ASP A 210 4.97 6.14 0.42
CA ASP A 210 5.02 4.68 0.43
C ASP A 210 6.39 4.13 0.02
N GLN A 211 7.29 4.99 -0.49
CA GLN A 211 8.67 4.63 -0.83
C GLN A 211 9.66 5.39 0.03
N LEU A 212 10.84 4.80 0.28
CA LEU A 212 11.91 5.51 1.00
C LEU A 212 12.44 6.70 0.20
N SER A 213 12.35 6.66 -1.12
CA SER A 213 12.70 7.78 -2.00
C SER A 213 11.83 9.03 -1.77
N ASP A 214 10.62 8.89 -1.22
CA ASP A 214 9.74 10.01 -0.85
C ASP A 214 10.26 10.76 0.38
N LEU A 215 10.89 10.04 1.29
CA LEU A 215 11.22 10.48 2.64
C LEU A 215 12.69 10.87 2.80
N ASN A 216 13.56 10.20 2.06
CA ASN A 216 15.01 10.39 2.11
C ASN A 216 15.45 11.69 1.41
N GLY A 217 16.72 12.06 1.61
CA GLY A 217 17.32 13.29 1.07
C GLY A 217 17.02 14.51 1.94
N ARG A 218 17.62 15.65 1.60
CA ARG A 218 17.50 16.90 2.37
C ARG A 218 16.88 18.01 1.53
N PRO A 219 15.98 18.86 2.10
CA PRO A 219 15.55 18.86 3.51
C PRO A 219 14.65 17.66 3.84
N GLN A 220 14.71 17.23 5.10
CA GLN A 220 13.74 16.28 5.67
C GLN A 220 12.61 17.06 6.35
N ALA A 221 11.43 16.43 6.46
CA ALA A 221 10.38 16.92 7.33
C ALA A 221 10.76 16.70 8.82
N GLU A 222 10.11 17.44 9.73
CA GLU A 222 10.26 17.20 11.17
C GLU A 222 9.81 15.78 11.55
N TYR A 223 8.77 15.27 10.89
CA TYR A 223 8.31 13.90 11.03
C TYR A 223 7.98 13.29 9.66
N SER A 224 8.37 12.06 9.45
CA SER A 224 8.10 11.32 8.20
C SER A 224 7.39 10.02 8.49
N VAL A 225 6.38 9.71 7.69
CA VAL A 225 5.58 8.50 7.81
C VAL A 225 5.72 7.66 6.55
N LYS A 226 6.28 6.45 6.71
CA LYS A 226 6.37 5.44 5.66
C LYS A 226 5.10 4.60 5.65
N LEU A 227 4.33 4.68 4.57
CA LEU A 227 3.19 3.79 4.37
C LEU A 227 3.65 2.40 3.89
N PRO A 228 2.95 1.32 4.25
CA PRO A 228 3.22 0.01 3.68
C PRO A 228 2.93 0.01 2.17
N ASN A 229 3.88 -0.47 1.39
CA ASN A 229 3.69 -0.86 -0.01
C ASN A 229 4.54 -2.11 -0.29
N PRO A 230 3.94 -3.30 -0.32
CA PRO A 230 4.63 -4.52 -0.67
C PRO A 230 4.51 -4.88 -2.17
N PHE A 231 3.89 -4.04 -2.99
CA PHE A 231 3.51 -4.37 -4.36
C PHE A 231 4.65 -4.10 -5.35
N TYR A 232 5.39 -3.01 -5.14
CA TYR A 232 6.57 -2.63 -5.93
C TYR A 232 7.59 -1.86 -5.08
N LEU A 233 8.79 -1.70 -5.63
CA LEU A 233 9.88 -0.91 -5.04
C LEU A 233 10.40 0.09 -6.06
N ILE A 234 10.50 1.35 -5.64
CA ILE A 234 11.25 2.39 -6.36
C ILE A 234 12.57 2.60 -5.61
N PRO A 235 13.73 2.24 -6.20
CA PRO A 235 15.04 2.32 -5.55
C PRO A 235 15.53 3.75 -5.31
#